data_8c66a7c88479546b7d5d80b0e1fa95b3
#
_entry.id   8c66a7c88479546b7d5d80b0e1fa95b3
#
_cell.length_a   1.000
_cell.length_b   1.000
_cell.length_c   1.000
_cell.angle_alpha   90.00
_cell.angle_beta   90.00
_cell.angle_gamma   90.00
#
_symmetry.space_group_name_H-M   'P 1'
#
loop_
_entity.id
_entity.type
_entity.pdbx_description
1 polymer ?
#
loop_
_entity_poly.entity_id
_entity_poly.type
_entity_poly.pdbx_seq_one_letter_code
_entity_poly.pdbx_strand_id
1 'polypeptide(L)'
;ANISLRHYRQIRKRKRMKKIIVAALLAGVVIQSSAQSGTNSPYSQYGLGTLASQATGFNRGMNGLAYGFHERNQVNYMNPASYASVDSLSFIFDAGIGLHLTNYEENGHKINAKNANLEYIVASFRAFKHLGVSFGVLPYSNVGYNFSNTKNINAFNNPSSPNATFSNIYSGNGGLHQ
;
A
#
# COMPACT_ATOMS: atom_id res chain seq x y z
N ALA A 1 51.18 19.61 -6.23
CA ALA A 1 50.51 18.82 -5.19
C ALA A 1 49.14 19.38 -4.78
N ASN A 2 48.91 20.69 -4.80
CA ASN A 2 47.65 21.32 -4.29
C ASN A 2 46.42 21.16 -5.22
N ILE A 3 46.60 20.97 -6.53
CA ILE A 3 45.52 20.87 -7.52
C ILE A 3 44.81 19.49 -7.43
N SER A 4 45.57 18.43 -7.22
CA SER A 4 45.07 17.05 -7.07
C SER A 4 44.16 16.90 -5.82
N LEU A 5 44.56 17.52 -4.71
CA LEU A 5 43.78 17.47 -3.46
C LEU A 5 42.43 18.23 -3.53
N ARG A 6 42.41 19.35 -4.29
CA ARG A 6 41.16 20.10 -4.54
C ARG A 6 40.19 19.29 -5.41
N HIS A 7 40.67 18.63 -6.42
CA HIS A 7 39.84 17.80 -7.31
C HIS A 7 39.23 16.59 -6.56
N TYR A 8 40.06 15.93 -5.74
CA TYR A 8 39.57 14.81 -4.89
C TYR A 8 38.52 15.23 -3.86
N ARG A 9 38.67 16.40 -3.23
CA ARG A 9 37.68 16.98 -2.33
C ARG A 9 36.36 17.32 -3.03
N GLN A 10 36.39 17.81 -4.26
CA GLN A 10 35.19 18.11 -5.04
C GLN A 10 34.42 16.84 -5.43
N ILE A 11 35.11 15.79 -5.85
CA ILE A 11 34.49 14.50 -6.18
C ILE A 11 33.80 13.89 -4.93
N ARG A 12 34.46 13.94 -3.79
CA ARG A 12 33.94 13.44 -2.53
C ARG A 12 32.69 14.25 -2.05
N LYS A 13 32.70 15.58 -2.24
CA LYS A 13 31.53 16.44 -1.98
C LYS A 13 30.36 16.10 -2.89
N ARG A 14 30.60 15.93 -4.20
CA ARG A 14 29.54 15.53 -5.15
C ARG A 14 28.92 14.16 -4.83
N LYS A 15 29.72 13.17 -4.42
CA LYS A 15 29.21 11.85 -4.01
C LYS A 15 28.40 11.94 -2.72
N ARG A 16 28.80 12.77 -1.74
CA ARG A 16 28.03 13.01 -0.51
C ARG A 16 26.71 13.74 -0.80
N MET A 17 26.70 14.77 -1.63
CA MET A 17 25.48 15.49 -2.02
C MET A 17 24.48 14.57 -2.71
N LYS A 18 24.91 13.71 -3.63
CA LYS A 18 24.04 12.73 -4.27
C LYS A 18 23.39 11.78 -3.26
N LYS A 19 24.14 11.29 -2.28
CA LYS A 19 23.61 10.43 -1.21
C LYS A 19 22.58 11.17 -0.31
N ILE A 20 22.84 12.44 -0.01
CA ILE A 20 21.94 13.29 0.79
C ILE A 20 20.65 13.58 0.01
N ILE A 21 20.75 13.85 -1.29
CA ILE A 21 19.58 14.08 -2.16
C ILE A 21 18.72 12.81 -2.26
N VAL A 22 19.35 11.64 -2.44
CA VAL A 22 18.63 10.37 -2.48
C VAL A 22 17.99 10.07 -1.13
N ALA A 23 18.69 10.30 -0.03
CA ALA A 23 18.13 10.12 1.31
C ALA A 23 16.98 11.11 1.60
N ALA A 24 17.08 12.36 1.15
CA ALA A 24 16.03 13.37 1.29
C ALA A 24 14.81 13.03 0.42
N LEU A 25 15.02 12.51 -0.79
CA LEU A 25 13.94 12.02 -1.65
C LEU A 25 13.22 10.81 -1.02
N LEU A 26 13.96 9.85 -0.48
CA LEU A 26 13.40 8.71 0.25
C LEU A 26 12.63 9.15 1.50
N ALA A 27 13.18 10.08 2.28
CA ALA A 27 12.50 10.64 3.44
C ALA A 27 11.24 11.42 3.06
N GLY A 28 11.25 12.15 1.94
CA GLY A 28 10.10 12.89 1.42
C GLY A 28 8.93 11.98 1.03
N VAL A 29 9.21 10.80 0.49
CA VAL A 29 8.18 9.80 0.16
C VAL A 29 7.52 9.25 1.42
N VAL A 30 8.25 9.08 2.51
CA VAL A 30 7.72 8.57 3.78
C VAL A 30 6.78 9.58 4.47
N ILE A 31 7.05 10.88 4.33
CA ILE A 31 6.24 11.94 4.97
C ILE A 31 4.87 12.12 4.26
N GLN A 32 4.76 11.79 3.00
CA GLN A 32 3.51 11.87 2.22
C GLN A 32 2.58 10.68 2.42
N SER A 33 2.97 9.69 3.20
CA SER A 33 2.08 8.58 3.56
C SER A 33 1.07 8.97 4.66
N SER A 34 0.34 10.06 4.44
CA SER A 34 -0.99 10.21 4.98
C SER A 34 -1.76 9.03 4.42
N ALA A 35 -2.13 8.10 5.29
CA ALA A 35 -2.81 6.88 4.91
C ALA A 35 -4.10 7.23 4.15
N GLN A 36 -3.99 7.38 2.85
CA GLN A 36 -5.17 7.34 2.01
C GLN A 36 -5.67 5.90 2.11
N SER A 37 -6.88 5.78 2.60
CA SER A 37 -7.57 4.51 2.69
C SER A 37 -7.50 3.79 1.34
N GLY A 38 -6.97 2.60 1.34
CA GLY A 38 -6.91 1.73 0.18
C GLY A 38 -8.26 1.19 -0.26
N THR A 39 -9.33 1.57 0.40
CA THR A 39 -10.70 1.18 0.08
C THR A 39 -11.65 2.33 0.41
N ASN A 40 -12.80 2.35 -0.24
CA ASN A 40 -13.91 3.23 0.08
C ASN A 40 -15.19 2.39 0.16
N SER A 41 -15.17 1.40 1.04
CA SER A 41 -16.24 0.43 1.22
C SER A 41 -16.87 0.58 2.59
N PRO A 42 -18.19 0.77 2.69
CA PRO A 42 -18.91 0.76 3.97
C PRO A 42 -18.69 -0.55 4.75
N TYR A 43 -18.45 -1.64 4.05
CA TYR A 43 -18.21 -2.95 4.67
C TYR A 43 -16.85 -3.03 5.38
N SER A 44 -15.92 -2.13 5.07
CA SER A 44 -14.62 -2.10 5.74
C SER A 44 -14.66 -1.65 7.20
N GLN A 45 -15.82 -1.21 7.70
CA GLN A 45 -16.03 -0.90 9.12
C GLN A 45 -16.07 -2.14 10.01
N TYR A 46 -16.24 -3.33 9.43
CA TYR A 46 -16.40 -4.57 10.19
C TYR A 46 -15.10 -5.38 10.21
N GLY A 47 -14.82 -6.01 11.35
CA GLY A 47 -13.69 -6.90 11.54
C GLY A 47 -12.34 -6.23 11.28
N LEU A 48 -11.53 -6.84 10.44
CA LEU A 48 -10.20 -6.33 10.06
C LEU A 48 -10.26 -5.38 8.84
N GLY A 49 -11.43 -5.04 8.35
CA GLY A 49 -11.60 -4.28 7.10
C GLY A 49 -11.58 -5.16 5.86
N THR A 50 -11.26 -4.58 4.72
CA THR A 50 -11.12 -5.30 3.45
C THR A 50 -9.72 -5.89 3.35
N LEU A 51 -9.61 -7.22 3.23
CA LEU A 51 -8.32 -7.90 3.10
C LEU A 51 -7.65 -7.52 1.76
N ALA A 52 -6.37 -7.20 1.84
CA ALA A 52 -5.56 -6.92 0.66
C ALA A 52 -5.09 -8.23 0.00
N SER A 53 -4.88 -8.17 -1.32
CA SER A 53 -4.28 -9.30 -2.03
C SER A 53 -2.83 -9.47 -1.59
N GLN A 54 -2.45 -10.69 -1.22
CA GLN A 54 -1.10 -11.02 -0.76
C GLN A 54 -0.18 -11.47 -1.90
N ALA A 55 -0.61 -11.41 -3.16
CA ALA A 55 0.19 -11.84 -4.29
C ALA A 55 0.94 -10.66 -4.94
N THR A 56 2.18 -10.89 -5.39
CA THR A 56 2.90 -9.94 -6.25
C THR A 56 2.20 -9.76 -7.61
N GLY A 57 2.55 -8.74 -8.36
CA GLY A 57 1.96 -8.50 -9.68
C GLY A 57 2.11 -9.68 -10.64
N PHE A 58 3.28 -10.34 -10.59
CA PHE A 58 3.53 -11.55 -11.38
C PHE A 58 2.60 -12.71 -10.98
N ASN A 59 2.49 -12.99 -9.68
CA ASN A 59 1.60 -14.03 -9.17
C ASN A 59 0.11 -13.73 -9.44
N ARG A 60 -0.29 -12.46 -9.40
CA ARG A 60 -1.66 -12.03 -9.77
C ARG A 60 -1.96 -12.30 -11.24
N GLY A 61 -1.00 -12.08 -12.14
CA GLY A 61 -1.11 -12.44 -13.55
C GLY A 61 -1.39 -13.93 -13.79
N MET A 62 -1.02 -14.77 -12.81
CA MET A 62 -1.29 -16.21 -12.79
C MET A 62 -2.42 -16.59 -11.83
N ASN A 63 -3.39 -15.70 -11.63
CA ASN A 63 -4.53 -15.92 -10.73
C ASN A 63 -4.13 -16.21 -9.27
N GLY A 64 -3.04 -15.62 -8.79
CA GLY A 64 -2.56 -15.78 -7.41
C GLY A 64 -1.74 -17.04 -7.15
N LEU A 65 -1.32 -17.76 -8.18
CA LEU A 65 -0.44 -18.92 -8.03
C LEU A 65 0.87 -18.49 -7.40
N ALA A 66 1.18 -19.01 -6.19
CA ALA A 66 2.32 -18.57 -5.42
C ALA A 66 3.08 -19.73 -4.75
N TYR A 67 2.37 -20.63 -4.05
CA TYR A 67 2.98 -21.58 -3.12
C TYR A 67 3.85 -22.67 -3.77
N GLY A 68 3.50 -23.13 -4.94
CA GLY A 68 4.29 -24.15 -5.67
C GLY A 68 5.21 -23.56 -6.73
N PHE A 69 5.32 -22.24 -6.78
CA PHE A 69 5.97 -21.54 -7.87
C PHE A 69 7.24 -20.83 -7.41
N HIS A 70 8.29 -20.91 -8.22
CA HIS A 70 9.54 -20.17 -8.03
C HIS A 70 10.16 -19.79 -9.37
N GLU A 71 10.71 -18.59 -9.43
CA GLU A 71 11.46 -18.07 -10.58
C GLU A 71 12.74 -17.41 -10.11
N ARG A 72 13.70 -17.31 -11.03
CA ARG A 72 15.05 -16.79 -10.71
C ARG A 72 15.09 -15.27 -10.63
N ASN A 73 14.18 -14.61 -11.34
CA ASN A 73 14.14 -13.16 -11.52
C ASN A 73 12.85 -12.51 -10.98
N GLN A 74 12.12 -13.20 -10.11
CA GLN A 74 10.88 -12.74 -9.52
C GLN A 74 10.92 -12.84 -8.00
N VAL A 75 10.25 -11.90 -7.34
CA VAL A 75 10.03 -11.99 -5.89
C VAL A 75 8.69 -12.68 -5.65
N ASN A 76 8.73 -13.82 -4.98
CA ASN A 76 7.54 -14.51 -4.52
C ASN A 76 7.60 -14.68 -3.00
N TYR A 77 7.18 -13.65 -2.27
CA TYR A 77 7.26 -13.64 -0.81
C TYR A 77 6.29 -14.60 -0.13
N MET A 78 5.26 -15.07 -0.84
CA MET A 78 4.31 -16.07 -0.33
C MET A 78 4.92 -17.49 -0.25
N ASN A 79 6.03 -17.71 -0.97
CA ASN A 79 6.75 -18.98 -0.94
C ASN A 79 8.19 -18.77 -0.47
N PRO A 80 8.49 -18.92 0.84
CA PRO A 80 9.86 -18.73 1.35
C PRO A 80 10.90 -19.63 0.69
N ALA A 81 10.51 -20.82 0.21
CA ALA A 81 11.42 -21.72 -0.50
C ALA A 81 11.91 -21.12 -1.83
N SER A 82 11.17 -20.20 -2.43
CA SER A 82 11.56 -19.52 -3.66
C SER A 82 12.72 -18.53 -3.48
N TYR A 83 12.99 -18.04 -2.27
CA TYR A 83 14.01 -17.01 -2.05
C TYR A 83 15.41 -17.45 -2.44
N ALA A 84 15.73 -18.74 -2.20
CA ALA A 84 17.02 -19.33 -2.59
C ALA A 84 17.17 -19.56 -4.11
N SER A 85 16.06 -19.50 -4.87
CA SER A 85 16.07 -19.66 -6.33
C SER A 85 16.50 -18.41 -7.08
N VAL A 86 16.52 -17.26 -6.42
CA VAL A 86 17.01 -15.99 -6.99
C VAL A 86 18.45 -16.14 -7.47
N ASP A 87 18.78 -15.56 -8.61
CA ASP A 87 20.13 -15.65 -9.17
C ASP A 87 21.19 -15.08 -8.23
N SER A 88 22.37 -15.68 -8.25
CA SER A 88 23.51 -15.21 -7.43
C SER A 88 23.88 -13.80 -7.83
N LEU A 89 24.31 -12.99 -6.85
CA LEU A 89 24.72 -11.62 -7.02
C LEU A 89 23.61 -10.70 -7.55
N SER A 90 22.36 -11.16 -7.55
CA SER A 90 21.21 -10.38 -7.97
C SER A 90 20.48 -9.83 -6.74
N PHE A 91 20.05 -8.59 -6.85
CA PHE A 91 19.11 -7.95 -5.94
C PHE A 91 17.87 -7.57 -6.74
N ILE A 92 16.75 -8.18 -6.39
CA ILE A 92 15.47 -7.93 -7.07
C ILE A 92 14.64 -7.01 -6.19
N PHE A 93 14.11 -5.96 -6.79
CA PHE A 93 13.17 -5.04 -6.18
C PHE A 93 11.88 -5.07 -6.99
N ASP A 94 10.77 -5.23 -6.32
CA ASP A 94 9.43 -5.23 -6.94
C ASP A 94 8.48 -4.35 -6.13
N ALA A 95 7.70 -3.55 -6.84
CA ALA A 95 6.69 -2.68 -6.24
C ALA A 95 5.41 -2.69 -7.08
N GLY A 96 4.28 -2.80 -6.41
CA GLY A 96 2.98 -2.85 -7.05
C GLY A 96 2.09 -1.68 -6.66
N ILE A 97 1.40 -1.12 -7.64
CA ILE A 97 0.33 -0.13 -7.46
C ILE A 97 -0.96 -0.74 -7.97
N GLY A 98 -2.00 -0.69 -7.16
CA GLY A 98 -3.35 -1.13 -7.50
C GLY A 98 -4.28 0.04 -7.73
N LEU A 99 -5.13 -0.08 -8.77
CA LEU A 99 -6.24 0.81 -9.02
C LEU A 99 -7.53 0.02 -8.83
N HIS A 100 -8.39 0.47 -7.92
CA HIS A 100 -9.67 -0.16 -7.65
C HIS A 100 -10.80 0.75 -8.10
N LEU A 101 -11.62 0.24 -9.03
CA LEU A 101 -12.84 0.89 -9.49
C LEU A 101 -14.01 0.05 -8.97
N THR A 102 -14.77 0.60 -8.05
CA THR A 102 -15.90 -0.11 -7.43
C THR A 102 -17.18 0.66 -7.68
N ASN A 103 -18.18 -0.01 -8.18
CA ASN A 103 -19.51 0.52 -8.37
C ASN A 103 -20.43 -0.12 -7.33
N TYR A 104 -21.00 0.69 -6.47
CA TYR A 104 -22.03 0.27 -5.52
C TYR A 104 -23.39 0.68 -6.08
N GLU A 105 -24.34 -0.23 -6.08
CA GLU A 105 -25.72 0.04 -6.47
C GLU A 105 -26.68 -0.53 -5.43
N GLU A 106 -27.54 0.33 -4.90
CA GLU A 106 -28.57 -0.03 -3.95
C GLU A 106 -29.82 0.82 -4.19
N ASN A 107 -30.97 0.19 -4.35
CA ASN A 107 -32.28 0.87 -4.56
C ASN A 107 -32.27 1.95 -5.65
N GLY A 108 -31.52 1.73 -6.76
CA GLY A 108 -31.40 2.68 -7.86
C GLY A 108 -30.39 3.81 -7.65
N HIS A 109 -29.75 3.87 -6.48
CA HIS A 109 -28.65 4.79 -6.22
C HIS A 109 -27.32 4.14 -6.58
N LYS A 110 -26.52 4.84 -7.39
CA LYS A 110 -25.19 4.38 -7.83
C LYS A 110 -24.10 5.25 -7.25
N ILE A 111 -23.11 4.64 -6.63
CA ILE A 111 -21.93 5.31 -6.11
C ILE A 111 -20.69 4.65 -6.74
N ASN A 112 -19.86 5.47 -7.38
CA ASN A 112 -18.60 5.03 -7.97
C ASN A 112 -17.45 5.42 -7.04
N ALA A 113 -16.73 4.44 -6.54
CA ALA A 113 -15.53 4.63 -5.75
C ALA A 113 -14.28 4.33 -6.59
N LYS A 114 -13.32 5.25 -6.57
CA LYS A 114 -12.02 5.11 -7.25
C LYS A 114 -10.94 5.24 -6.20
N ASN A 115 -10.13 4.21 -6.06
CA ASN A 115 -9.03 4.19 -5.10
C ASN A 115 -7.74 3.78 -5.80
N ALA A 116 -6.64 4.39 -5.39
CA ALA A 116 -5.30 4.03 -5.81
C ALA A 116 -4.48 3.66 -4.56
N ASN A 117 -3.87 2.48 -4.57
CA ASN A 117 -3.14 1.97 -3.42
C ASN A 117 -1.74 1.54 -3.81
N LEU A 118 -0.81 1.71 -2.89
CA LEU A 118 0.43 0.97 -2.90
C LEU A 118 0.11 -0.46 -2.41
N GLU A 119 0.31 -1.43 -3.28
CA GLU A 119 -0.04 -2.82 -3.01
C GLU A 119 1.07 -3.55 -2.27
N TYR A 120 2.31 -3.28 -2.62
CA TYR A 120 3.49 -3.84 -1.97
C TYR A 120 4.75 -3.14 -2.43
N ILE A 121 5.76 -3.19 -1.59
CA ILE A 121 7.15 -2.91 -1.91
C ILE A 121 7.95 -4.05 -1.29
N VAL A 122 8.59 -4.86 -2.11
CA VAL A 122 9.36 -6.01 -1.66
C VAL A 122 10.70 -6.08 -2.36
N ALA A 123 11.67 -6.64 -1.66
CA ALA A 123 12.98 -6.89 -2.22
C ALA A 123 13.45 -8.29 -1.83
N SER A 124 14.24 -8.91 -2.69
CA SER A 124 14.79 -10.25 -2.45
C SER A 124 16.20 -10.36 -3.01
N PHE A 125 17.03 -11.12 -2.32
CA PHE A 125 18.38 -11.50 -2.78
C PHE A 125 18.78 -12.86 -2.22
N ARG A 126 19.66 -13.53 -2.94
CA ARG A 126 20.25 -14.76 -2.47
C ARG A 126 21.53 -14.46 -1.69
N ALA A 127 21.51 -14.72 -0.38
CA ALA A 127 22.66 -14.51 0.50
C ALA A 127 23.70 -15.62 0.34
N PHE A 128 23.27 -16.88 0.28
CA PHE A 128 24.13 -18.08 0.10
C PHE A 128 23.44 -19.07 -0.83
N LYS A 129 24.13 -20.14 -1.19
CA LYS A 129 23.65 -21.17 -2.13
C LYS A 129 22.24 -21.71 -1.80
N HIS A 130 21.92 -21.85 -0.52
CA HIS A 130 20.65 -22.38 -0.03
C HIS A 130 19.89 -21.42 0.88
N LEU A 131 20.31 -20.14 0.93
CA LEU A 131 19.69 -19.12 1.76
C LEU A 131 19.35 -17.90 0.91
N GLY A 132 18.07 -17.64 0.74
CA GLY A 132 17.52 -16.40 0.23
C GLY A 132 16.89 -15.57 1.33
N VAL A 133 16.89 -14.25 1.15
CA VAL A 133 16.26 -13.28 2.03
C VAL A 133 15.30 -12.44 1.22
N SER A 134 14.09 -12.29 1.73
CA SER A 134 13.11 -11.34 1.20
C SER A 134 12.60 -10.46 2.34
N PHE A 135 12.42 -9.18 2.05
CA PHE A 135 11.88 -8.21 2.99
C PHE A 135 11.06 -7.16 2.23
N GLY A 136 10.14 -6.54 2.93
CA GLY A 136 9.30 -5.55 2.30
C GLY A 136 8.21 -5.04 3.22
N VAL A 137 7.31 -4.27 2.64
CA VAL A 137 6.10 -3.76 3.31
C VAL A 137 4.92 -4.00 2.38
N LEU A 138 3.87 -4.58 2.94
CA LEU A 138 2.64 -4.83 2.21
C LEU A 138 1.43 -4.66 3.14
N PRO A 139 0.30 -4.17 2.63
CA PRO A 139 -0.92 -4.09 3.39
C PRO A 139 -1.49 -5.49 3.60
N TYR A 140 -1.91 -5.78 4.82
CA TYR A 140 -2.70 -6.97 5.14
C TYR A 140 -4.19 -6.69 4.95
N SER A 141 -4.63 -5.52 5.42
CA SER A 141 -6.01 -5.07 5.27
C SER A 141 -6.10 -3.56 5.13
N ASN A 142 -7.20 -3.10 4.55
CA ASN A 142 -7.50 -1.69 4.38
C ASN A 142 -8.86 -1.38 4.99
N VAL A 143 -8.93 -0.27 5.74
CA VAL A 143 -10.17 0.29 6.29
C VAL A 143 -10.35 1.67 5.69
N GLY A 144 -11.50 1.92 5.10
CA GLY A 144 -11.86 3.23 4.57
C GLY A 144 -13.34 3.30 4.29
N TYR A 145 -14.03 4.12 5.06
CA TYR A 145 -15.43 4.39 4.85
C TYR A 145 -15.76 5.82 5.27
N ASN A 146 -16.72 6.40 4.57
CA ASN A 146 -17.31 7.68 4.91
C ASN A 146 -18.76 7.66 4.39
N PHE A 147 -19.69 7.56 5.29
CA PHE A 147 -21.10 7.62 4.95
C PHE A 147 -21.90 8.34 6.03
N SER A 148 -23.03 8.91 5.62
CA SER A 148 -23.95 9.59 6.52
C SER A 148 -25.33 8.96 6.48
N ASN A 149 -25.97 8.91 7.63
CA ASN A 149 -27.36 8.48 7.77
C ASN A 149 -28.15 9.64 8.35
N THR A 150 -29.10 10.16 7.57
CA THR A 150 -29.98 11.25 8.00
C THR A 150 -31.33 10.68 8.37
N LYS A 151 -31.80 11.00 9.56
CA LYS A 151 -33.12 10.63 10.07
C LYS A 151 -33.91 11.85 10.44
N ASN A 152 -35.22 11.82 10.19
CA ASN A 152 -36.13 12.84 10.68
C ASN A 152 -36.40 12.63 12.16
N ILE A 153 -36.36 13.71 12.92
CA ILE A 153 -36.84 13.71 14.29
C ILE A 153 -38.37 13.73 14.23
N ASN A 154 -39.02 12.70 14.81
CA ASN A 154 -40.48 12.65 14.81
C ASN A 154 -41.04 13.92 15.44
N ALA A 155 -42.04 14.51 14.79
CA ALA A 155 -42.78 15.69 15.29
C ALA A 155 -43.34 15.49 16.69
N PHE A 156 -43.63 14.24 17.09
CA PHE A 156 -44.10 13.88 18.41
C PHE A 156 -43.05 14.14 19.51
N ASN A 157 -41.76 13.96 19.19
CA ASN A 157 -40.66 14.18 20.15
C ASN A 157 -40.13 15.63 20.11
N ASN A 158 -40.49 16.39 19.09
CA ASN A 158 -40.04 17.78 18.93
C ASN A 158 -41.14 18.62 18.24
N PRO A 159 -42.20 18.99 18.95
CA PRO A 159 -43.33 19.75 18.39
C PRO A 159 -42.93 21.12 17.83
N SER A 160 -41.84 21.72 18.37
CA SER A 160 -41.35 23.01 17.95
C SER A 160 -40.59 23.02 16.61
N SER A 161 -40.21 21.82 16.13
CA SER A 161 -39.48 21.66 14.88
C SER A 161 -39.82 20.32 14.22
N PRO A 162 -41.05 20.18 13.69
CA PRO A 162 -41.54 18.89 13.17
C PRO A 162 -40.76 18.34 11.96
N ASN A 163 -40.04 19.20 11.27
CA ASN A 163 -39.19 18.83 10.11
C ASN A 163 -37.69 18.79 10.44
N ALA A 164 -37.34 18.78 11.73
CA ALA A 164 -35.94 18.68 12.11
C ALA A 164 -35.36 17.33 11.71
N THR A 165 -34.18 17.36 11.16
CA THR A 165 -33.39 16.17 10.79
C THR A 165 -32.09 16.15 11.57
N PHE A 166 -31.62 14.96 11.90
CA PHE A 166 -30.25 14.77 12.39
C PHE A 166 -29.48 13.84 11.45
N SER A 167 -28.22 14.13 11.27
CA SER A 167 -27.35 13.34 10.43
C SER A 167 -26.21 12.78 11.27
N ASN A 168 -26.08 11.45 11.28
CA ASN A 168 -24.92 10.76 11.82
C ASN A 168 -23.90 10.53 10.71
N ILE A 169 -22.69 11.02 10.91
CA ILE A 169 -21.57 10.82 9.98
C ILE A 169 -20.66 9.74 10.58
N TYR A 170 -20.43 8.72 9.79
CA TYR A 170 -19.54 7.60 10.12
C TYR A 170 -18.34 7.65 9.19
N SER A 171 -17.15 7.76 9.75
CA SER A 171 -15.92 7.75 8.97
C SER A 171 -14.83 6.96 9.68
N GLY A 172 -14.05 6.25 8.92
CA GLY A 172 -12.89 5.54 9.40
C GLY A 172 -11.86 5.39 8.30
N ASN A 173 -10.59 5.42 8.68
CA ASN A 173 -9.46 5.29 7.78
C ASN A 173 -8.32 4.57 8.49
N GLY A 174 -7.70 3.60 7.83
CA GLY A 174 -6.59 2.85 8.37
C GLY A 174 -6.35 1.54 7.66
N GLY A 175 -5.67 0.63 8.36
CA GLY A 175 -5.36 -0.71 7.87
C GLY A 175 -4.23 -1.33 8.65
N LEU A 176 -4.01 -2.61 8.40
CA LEU A 176 -2.89 -3.36 8.94
C LEU A 176 -1.84 -3.56 7.86
N HIS A 177 -0.58 -3.39 8.21
CA HIS A 177 0.59 -3.63 7.35
C HIS A 177 1.48 -4.69 7.97
N GLN A 178 2.13 -5.47 7.14
CA GLN A 178 3.10 -6.52 7.53
C GLN A 178 4.41 -6.36 6.78
#